data_dd6be42cb9c6bdcf594345b164c1c012
#
_entry.id   dd6be42cb9c6bdcf594345b164c1c012
#
_cell.length_a   1.000
_cell.length_b   1.000
_cell.length_c   1.000
_cell.angle_alpha   90.00
_cell.angle_beta   90.00
_cell.angle_gamma   90.00
#
_symmetry.space_group_name_H-M   'P 1'
#
loop_
_entity.id
_entity.type
_entity.pdbx_description
1 polymer ?
#
loop_
_entity_poly.entity_id
_entity_poly.type
_entity_poly.pdbx_seq_one_letter_code
_entity_poly.pdbx_strand_id
1 'polypeptide(L)'
;MGINFRVVPANIPEVNSGDYRAIAVNNAIAKAEAVAEDYPYELVLGADTVIELEGEVIGKPANLNDAAIILKKLSGKKHAVVTAICLSWREKKLQCIFAETSSVQFKTIDDAAISSYISKVNVLDKAGAYAAQEYGSEIIDTISGSINNIIGLPTEKLKLALLACGYNY
;
A
#
# COMPACT_ATOMS: atom_id res chain seq x y z
N MET A 1 -3.69 -16.99 3.96
CA MET A 1 -3.36 -17.66 2.69
C MET A 1 -2.57 -18.96 2.91
N GLY A 2 -1.87 -19.13 4.03
CA GLY A 2 -1.08 -20.33 4.32
C GLY A 2 0.19 -20.50 3.48
N ILE A 3 0.65 -19.44 2.82
CA ILE A 3 1.85 -19.45 1.98
C ILE A 3 3.06 -19.17 2.86
N ASN A 4 4.08 -20.02 2.76
CA ASN A 4 5.38 -19.75 3.36
C ASN A 4 6.14 -18.70 2.53
N PHE A 5 6.63 -17.66 3.18
CA PHE A 5 7.40 -16.61 2.52
C PHE A 5 8.50 -16.07 3.44
N ARG A 6 9.45 -15.38 2.84
CA ARG A 6 10.44 -14.55 3.54
C ARG A 6 10.33 -13.10 3.07
N VAL A 7 10.67 -12.18 3.93
CA VAL A 7 10.73 -10.74 3.59
C VAL A 7 12.17 -10.39 3.24
N VAL A 8 12.34 -9.78 2.07
CA VAL A 8 13.63 -9.25 1.58
C VAL A 8 13.44 -7.78 1.22
N PRO A 9 14.06 -6.83 1.94
CA PRO A 9 14.00 -5.41 1.61
C PRO A 9 14.64 -5.14 0.24
N ALA A 10 13.95 -4.43 -0.63
CA ALA A 10 14.48 -4.09 -1.95
C ALA A 10 15.55 -2.98 -1.91
N ASN A 11 15.52 -2.11 -0.89
CA ASN A 11 16.48 -1.01 -0.65
C ASN A 11 16.73 -0.12 -1.89
N ILE A 12 15.67 0.19 -2.64
CA ILE A 12 15.72 1.03 -3.83
C ILE A 12 15.02 2.38 -3.59
N PRO A 13 15.40 3.43 -4.32
CA PRO A 13 14.65 4.68 -4.30
C PRO A 13 13.25 4.47 -4.91
N GLU A 14 12.23 5.06 -4.27
CA GLU A 14 10.86 5.03 -4.78
C GLU A 14 10.54 6.30 -5.57
N VAL A 15 9.79 6.14 -6.66
CA VAL A 15 9.17 7.26 -7.38
C VAL A 15 8.02 7.79 -6.54
N ASN A 16 7.92 9.11 -6.39
CA ASN A 16 6.91 9.76 -5.53
C ASN A 16 6.17 10.93 -6.21
N SER A 17 6.36 11.12 -7.53
CA SER A 17 5.71 12.18 -8.30
C SER A 17 5.21 11.67 -9.64
N GLY A 18 4.06 12.17 -10.09
CA GLY A 18 3.39 11.79 -11.32
C GLY A 18 2.00 11.21 -11.08
N ASP A 19 1.48 10.46 -12.04
CA ASP A 19 0.21 9.73 -11.89
C ASP A 19 0.31 8.69 -10.77
N TYR A 20 -0.59 8.74 -9.80
CA TYR A 20 -0.54 7.93 -8.59
C TYR A 20 -0.63 6.41 -8.86
N ARG A 21 -1.34 5.99 -9.92
CA ARG A 21 -1.41 4.57 -10.31
C ARG A 21 -0.12 4.12 -10.95
N ALA A 22 0.47 4.96 -11.81
CA ALA A 22 1.77 4.68 -12.41
C ALA A 22 2.86 4.62 -11.34
N ILE A 23 2.83 5.48 -10.33
CA ILE A 23 3.75 5.44 -9.18
C ILE A 23 3.68 4.07 -8.49
N ALA A 24 2.48 3.64 -8.07
CA ALA A 24 2.32 2.36 -7.39
C ALA A 24 2.82 1.18 -8.25
N VAL A 25 2.47 1.16 -9.55
CA VAL A 25 2.88 0.10 -10.47
C VAL A 25 4.40 0.09 -10.66
N ASN A 26 5.01 1.25 -10.94
CA ASN A 26 6.44 1.34 -11.19
C ASN A 26 7.27 0.96 -9.96
N ASN A 27 6.85 1.40 -8.77
CA ASN A 27 7.51 1.03 -7.52
C ASN A 27 7.37 -0.47 -7.22
N ALA A 28 6.17 -1.06 -7.43
CA ALA A 28 5.97 -2.50 -7.25
C ALA A 28 6.86 -3.33 -8.19
N ILE A 29 6.97 -2.93 -9.47
CA ILE A 29 7.87 -3.56 -10.44
C ILE A 29 9.32 -3.43 -9.99
N ALA A 30 9.77 -2.21 -9.69
CA ALA A 30 11.15 -1.96 -9.31
C ALA A 30 11.57 -2.76 -8.05
N LYS A 31 10.67 -2.84 -7.04
CA LYS A 31 10.89 -3.66 -5.84
C LYS A 31 11.01 -5.15 -6.18
N ALA A 32 10.11 -5.68 -7.01
CA ALA A 32 10.14 -7.09 -7.39
C ALA A 32 11.40 -7.43 -8.19
N GLU A 33 11.76 -6.60 -9.18
CA GLU A 33 12.91 -6.85 -10.04
C GLU A 33 14.23 -6.78 -9.27
N ALA A 34 14.40 -5.80 -8.39
CA ALA A 34 15.61 -5.66 -7.58
C ALA A 34 15.88 -6.91 -6.73
N VAL A 35 14.83 -7.47 -6.11
CA VAL A 35 14.97 -8.70 -5.32
C VAL A 35 15.10 -9.93 -6.20
N ALA A 36 14.39 -10.00 -7.34
CA ALA A 36 14.45 -11.15 -8.25
C ALA A 36 15.83 -11.31 -8.93
N GLU A 37 16.67 -10.27 -8.95
CA GLU A 37 18.07 -10.38 -9.41
C GLU A 37 18.87 -11.35 -8.55
N ASP A 38 18.73 -11.26 -7.23
CA ASP A 38 19.44 -12.11 -6.28
C ASP A 38 18.76 -13.49 -6.09
N TYR A 39 17.47 -13.59 -6.46
CA TYR A 39 16.65 -14.81 -6.26
C TYR A 39 15.95 -15.26 -7.54
N PRO A 40 16.71 -15.62 -8.61
CA PRO A 40 16.12 -15.88 -9.94
C PRO A 40 15.22 -17.13 -9.98
N TYR A 41 15.42 -18.08 -9.07
CA TYR A 41 14.64 -19.33 -8.98
C TYR A 41 13.39 -19.21 -8.12
N GLU A 42 13.17 -18.08 -7.49
CA GLU A 42 12.04 -17.84 -6.57
C GLU A 42 10.97 -16.97 -7.24
N LEU A 43 9.73 -17.18 -6.84
CA LEU A 43 8.67 -16.23 -7.20
C LEU A 43 8.73 -15.05 -6.23
N VAL A 44 9.09 -13.89 -6.73
CA VAL A 44 9.22 -12.65 -5.97
C VAL A 44 7.95 -11.82 -6.11
N LEU A 45 7.45 -11.29 -4.98
CA LEU A 45 6.32 -10.37 -4.93
C LEU A 45 6.84 -8.99 -4.49
N GLY A 46 6.67 -7.99 -5.35
CA GLY A 46 6.81 -6.58 -5.02
C GLY A 46 5.45 -5.93 -4.85
N ALA A 47 5.30 -5.08 -3.84
CA ALA A 47 4.08 -4.34 -3.57
C ALA A 47 4.39 -2.86 -3.31
N ASP A 48 3.49 -1.99 -3.75
CA ASP A 48 3.53 -0.58 -3.40
C ASP A 48 2.12 -0.01 -3.23
N THR A 49 1.93 0.83 -2.21
CA THR A 49 0.64 1.43 -1.88
C THR A 49 0.74 2.94 -1.89
N VAL A 50 -0.12 3.58 -2.65
CA VAL A 50 -0.18 5.03 -2.81
C VAL A 50 -1.57 5.54 -2.46
N ILE A 51 -1.62 6.65 -1.72
CA ILE A 51 -2.85 7.38 -1.42
C ILE A 51 -2.93 8.62 -2.30
N GLU A 52 -4.10 8.86 -2.86
CA GLU A 52 -4.40 10.05 -3.65
C GLU A 52 -5.58 10.80 -3.06
N LEU A 53 -5.42 12.11 -2.88
CA LEU A 53 -6.47 13.03 -2.46
C LEU A 53 -6.49 14.24 -3.39
N GLU A 54 -7.61 14.43 -4.11
CA GLU A 54 -7.84 15.64 -4.94
C GLU A 54 -6.74 15.89 -5.99
N GLY A 55 -6.18 14.81 -6.57
CA GLY A 55 -5.09 14.85 -7.55
C GLY A 55 -3.68 14.89 -6.94
N GLU A 56 -3.55 14.90 -5.62
CA GLU A 56 -2.27 14.94 -4.93
C GLU A 56 -1.93 13.59 -4.29
N VAL A 57 -0.69 13.15 -4.47
CA VAL A 57 -0.16 11.95 -3.82
C VAL A 57 0.18 12.26 -2.36
N ILE A 58 -0.38 11.47 -1.46
CA ILE A 58 -0.11 11.58 -0.02
C ILE A 58 0.87 10.48 0.39
N GLY A 59 2.08 10.88 0.70
CA GLY A 59 3.16 9.98 1.11
C GLY A 59 3.13 9.59 2.58
N LYS A 60 4.25 9.02 3.03
CA LYS A 60 4.52 8.78 4.46
C LYS A 60 4.92 10.07 5.13
N PRO A 61 4.51 10.30 6.40
CA PRO A 61 4.91 11.48 7.14
C PRO A 61 6.39 11.44 7.51
N ALA A 62 7.05 12.58 7.46
CA ALA A 62 8.46 12.72 7.87
C ALA A 62 8.64 12.66 9.39
N ASN A 63 7.62 13.05 10.15
CA ASN A 63 7.59 13.08 11.61
C ASN A 63 6.14 13.16 12.13
N LEU A 64 5.95 13.17 13.45
CA LEU A 64 4.59 13.19 14.05
C LEU A 64 3.82 14.49 13.77
N ASN A 65 4.49 15.62 13.63
CA ASN A 65 3.82 16.87 13.25
C ASN A 65 3.29 16.81 11.81
N ASP A 66 4.08 16.26 10.91
CA ASP A 66 3.68 16.02 9.52
C ASP A 66 2.53 15.01 9.45
N ALA A 67 2.56 13.96 10.27
CA ALA A 67 1.45 13.02 10.39
C ALA A 67 0.14 13.72 10.80
N ALA A 68 0.20 14.65 11.77
CA ALA A 68 -0.97 15.42 12.17
C ALA A 68 -1.50 16.30 11.03
N ILE A 69 -0.63 16.94 10.26
CA ILE A 69 -1.00 17.75 9.09
C ILE A 69 -1.68 16.87 8.03
N ILE A 70 -1.12 15.70 7.74
CA ILE A 70 -1.70 14.74 6.78
C ILE A 70 -3.08 14.29 7.23
N LEU A 71 -3.24 13.85 8.49
CA LEU A 71 -4.54 13.41 9.02
C LEU A 71 -5.58 14.54 9.00
N LYS A 72 -5.17 15.77 9.32
CA LYS A 72 -6.04 16.94 9.21
C LYS A 72 -6.46 17.22 7.77
N LYS A 73 -5.57 17.04 6.80
CA LYS A 73 -5.85 17.17 5.36
C LYS A 73 -6.87 16.13 4.88
N LEU A 74 -6.82 14.90 5.40
CA LEU A 74 -7.73 13.80 5.08
C LEU A 74 -9.07 13.90 5.82
N SER A 75 -9.15 14.65 6.94
CA SER A 75 -10.33 14.78 7.79
C SER A 75 -11.56 15.20 6.99
N GLY A 76 -12.66 14.44 7.10
CA GLY A 76 -13.94 14.67 6.42
C GLY A 76 -13.92 14.41 4.92
N LYS A 77 -12.79 13.96 4.35
CA LYS A 77 -12.64 13.79 2.91
C LYS A 77 -12.62 12.34 2.49
N LYS A 78 -12.95 12.13 1.21
CA LYS A 78 -12.83 10.86 0.51
C LYS A 78 -11.53 10.85 -0.29
N HIS A 79 -10.75 9.78 -0.16
CA HIS A 79 -9.50 9.60 -0.88
C HIS A 79 -9.41 8.20 -1.50
N ALA A 80 -8.54 8.05 -2.50
CA ALA A 80 -8.26 6.76 -3.12
C ALA A 80 -7.01 6.13 -2.50
N VAL A 81 -7.04 4.79 -2.38
CA VAL A 81 -5.89 3.97 -2.00
C VAL A 81 -5.66 2.95 -3.13
N VAL A 82 -4.49 3.00 -3.74
CA VAL A 82 -4.09 2.08 -4.80
C VAL A 82 -2.93 1.25 -4.31
N THR A 83 -3.09 -0.07 -4.38
CA THR A 83 -1.98 -1.00 -4.19
C THR A 83 -1.72 -1.72 -5.50
N ALA A 84 -0.48 -1.67 -5.96
CA ALA A 84 0.01 -2.44 -7.10
C ALA A 84 0.86 -3.61 -6.61
N ILE A 85 0.77 -4.72 -7.34
CA ILE A 85 1.54 -5.94 -7.13
C ILE A 85 2.26 -6.28 -8.42
N CYS A 86 3.53 -6.63 -8.30
CA CYS A 86 4.31 -7.29 -9.33
C CYS A 86 4.78 -8.65 -8.82
N LEU A 87 4.39 -9.71 -9.53
CA LEU A 87 4.96 -11.05 -9.37
C LEU A 87 6.04 -11.23 -10.43
N SER A 88 7.26 -11.53 -10.04
CA SER A 88 8.39 -11.76 -10.94
C SER A 88 9.04 -13.11 -10.67
N TRP A 89 9.21 -13.92 -11.72
CA TRP A 89 9.90 -15.21 -11.66
C TRP A 89 10.89 -15.30 -12.82
N ARG A 90 12.13 -14.91 -12.57
CA ARG A 90 13.13 -14.74 -13.60
C ARG A 90 13.45 -16.01 -14.38
N GLU A 91 13.64 -17.14 -13.69
CA GLU A 91 13.92 -18.42 -14.36
C GLU A 91 12.83 -18.78 -15.35
N LYS A 92 11.56 -18.54 -15.01
CA LYS A 92 10.41 -18.82 -15.87
C LYS A 92 10.10 -17.70 -16.88
N LYS A 93 10.85 -16.60 -16.86
CA LYS A 93 10.59 -15.39 -17.65
C LYS A 93 9.15 -14.89 -17.49
N LEU A 94 8.60 -15.00 -16.27
CA LEU A 94 7.23 -14.67 -15.95
C LEU A 94 7.19 -13.37 -15.16
N GLN A 95 6.33 -12.47 -15.60
CA GLN A 95 5.96 -11.28 -14.86
C GLN A 95 4.43 -11.10 -14.92
N CYS A 96 3.80 -10.88 -13.76
CA CYS A 96 2.37 -10.60 -13.66
C CYS A 96 2.19 -9.34 -12.82
N ILE A 97 1.51 -8.34 -13.37
CA ILE A 97 1.31 -7.04 -12.74
C ILE A 97 -0.18 -6.75 -12.67
N PHE A 98 -0.65 -6.32 -11.50
CA PHE A 98 -2.00 -5.81 -11.34
C PHE A 98 -2.04 -4.73 -10.26
N ALA A 99 -3.09 -3.91 -10.29
CA ALA A 99 -3.37 -2.94 -9.25
C ALA A 99 -4.83 -3.04 -8.81
N GLU A 100 -5.08 -2.67 -7.57
CA GLU A 100 -6.42 -2.54 -6.99
C GLU A 100 -6.59 -1.15 -6.40
N THR A 101 -7.80 -0.61 -6.54
CA THR A 101 -8.16 0.71 -5.98
C THR A 101 -9.33 0.54 -5.04
N SER A 102 -9.21 1.10 -3.85
CA SER A 102 -10.30 1.26 -2.87
C SER A 102 -10.47 2.72 -2.52
N SER A 103 -11.65 3.09 -2.04
CA SER A 103 -11.92 4.44 -1.54
C SER A 103 -12.13 4.38 -0.04
N VAL A 104 -11.59 5.36 0.66
CA VAL A 104 -11.77 5.57 2.11
C VAL A 104 -12.39 6.94 2.35
N GLN A 105 -13.50 6.99 3.06
CA GLN A 105 -14.10 8.21 3.58
C GLN A 105 -13.68 8.40 5.02
N PHE A 106 -13.02 9.51 5.35
CA PHE A 106 -12.71 9.87 6.73
C PHE A 106 -13.89 10.55 7.41
N LYS A 107 -14.02 10.31 8.70
CA LYS A 107 -14.84 11.15 9.60
C LYS A 107 -14.23 12.54 9.68
N THR A 108 -15.04 13.54 10.03
CA THR A 108 -14.49 14.82 10.49
C THR A 108 -13.88 14.61 11.86
N ILE A 109 -12.57 14.78 11.98
CA ILE A 109 -11.80 14.60 13.21
C ILE A 109 -11.11 15.91 13.59
N ASP A 110 -11.13 16.23 14.88
CA ASP A 110 -10.49 17.40 15.47
C ASP A 110 -9.03 17.11 15.89
N ASP A 111 -8.32 18.13 16.32
CA ASP A 111 -6.92 18.03 16.73
C ASP A 111 -6.72 17.11 17.96
N ALA A 112 -7.73 16.98 18.83
CA ALA A 112 -7.69 16.07 19.98
C ALA A 112 -7.80 14.60 19.53
N ALA A 113 -8.72 14.29 18.60
CA ALA A 113 -8.86 12.97 18.01
C ALA A 113 -7.60 12.57 17.21
N ILE A 114 -7.01 13.51 16.44
CA ILE A 114 -5.74 13.28 15.71
C ILE A 114 -4.62 12.93 16.68
N SER A 115 -4.44 13.73 17.76
CA SER A 115 -3.40 13.49 18.76
C SER A 115 -3.58 12.15 19.47
N SER A 116 -4.83 11.81 19.83
CA SER A 116 -5.17 10.51 20.41
C SER A 116 -4.83 9.35 19.48
N TYR A 117 -5.16 9.46 18.18
CA TYR A 117 -4.89 8.43 17.19
C TYR A 117 -3.38 8.20 17.00
N ILE A 118 -2.60 9.27 16.82
CA ILE A 118 -1.13 9.22 16.66
C ILE A 118 -0.45 8.57 17.87
N SER A 119 -0.99 8.75 19.07
CA SER A 119 -0.44 8.13 20.28
C SER A 119 -0.62 6.61 20.35
N LYS A 120 -1.56 6.04 19.58
CA LYS A 120 -1.92 4.62 19.60
C LYS A 120 -1.33 3.84 18.43
N VAL A 121 -1.05 4.49 17.30
CA VAL A 121 -0.68 3.87 16.03
C VAL A 121 0.70 4.35 15.60
N ASN A 122 1.55 3.41 15.14
CA ASN A 122 2.78 3.80 14.43
C ASN A 122 2.42 4.33 13.04
N VAL A 123 2.36 5.67 12.92
CA VAL A 123 1.92 6.34 11.68
C VAL A 123 3.08 6.63 10.72
N LEU A 124 4.34 6.60 11.18
CA LEU A 124 5.50 7.08 10.40
C LEU A 124 5.87 6.18 9.22
N ASP A 125 5.52 4.91 9.27
CA ASP A 125 5.78 3.93 8.21
C ASP A 125 4.62 3.77 7.21
N LYS A 126 3.54 4.56 7.36
CA LYS A 126 2.29 4.39 6.62
C LYS A 126 2.00 5.58 5.70
N ALA A 127 1.71 5.31 4.43
CA ALA A 127 1.17 6.34 3.53
C ALA A 127 -0.13 6.91 4.12
N GLY A 128 -0.30 8.24 4.05
CA GLY A 128 -1.44 8.93 4.63
C GLY A 128 -1.48 8.98 6.16
N ALA A 129 -0.42 8.53 6.85
CA ALA A 129 -0.30 8.54 8.30
C ALA A 129 -1.39 7.76 9.04
N TYR A 130 -1.96 6.69 8.44
CA TYR A 130 -2.97 5.87 9.11
C TYR A 130 -2.89 4.38 8.75
N ALA A 131 -3.46 3.54 9.62
CA ALA A 131 -3.66 2.10 9.41
C ALA A 131 -5.15 1.77 9.54
N ALA A 132 -5.74 1.18 8.50
CA ALA A 132 -7.17 0.85 8.53
C ALA A 132 -7.49 -0.27 9.54
N GLN A 133 -6.54 -1.17 9.80
CA GLN A 133 -6.67 -2.30 10.72
C GLN A 133 -6.38 -1.95 12.19
N GLU A 134 -5.78 -0.77 12.47
CA GLU A 134 -5.39 -0.32 13.80
C GLU A 134 -6.16 0.95 14.17
N TYR A 135 -7.15 0.82 15.04
CA TYR A 135 -8.01 1.94 15.46
C TYR A 135 -8.68 2.68 14.28
N GLY A 136 -8.76 2.07 13.09
CA GLY A 136 -9.33 2.69 11.90
C GLY A 136 -10.76 3.19 12.10
N SER A 137 -11.56 2.50 12.93
CA SER A 137 -12.92 2.91 13.28
C SER A 137 -13.01 4.28 13.99
N GLU A 138 -11.93 4.79 14.56
CA GLU A 138 -11.91 6.12 15.18
C GLU A 138 -11.91 7.23 14.12
N ILE A 139 -11.28 7.00 12.97
CA ILE A 139 -11.04 8.01 11.93
C ILE A 139 -11.74 7.73 10.59
N ILE A 140 -12.03 6.45 10.29
CA ILE A 140 -12.69 6.03 9.04
C ILE A 140 -14.20 5.95 9.26
N ASP A 141 -14.96 6.56 8.35
CA ASP A 141 -16.41 6.48 8.26
C ASP A 141 -16.84 5.29 7.42
N THR A 142 -16.41 5.26 6.14
CA THR A 142 -16.75 4.18 5.22
C THR A 142 -15.57 3.76 4.33
N ILE A 143 -15.59 2.50 3.91
CA ILE A 143 -14.68 1.92 2.93
C ILE A 143 -15.49 1.38 1.76
N SER A 144 -15.05 1.66 0.54
CA SER A 144 -15.58 1.05 -0.68
C SER A 144 -14.45 0.35 -1.42
N GLY A 145 -14.58 -0.96 -1.64
CA GLY A 145 -13.54 -1.84 -2.18
C GLY A 145 -12.95 -2.78 -1.14
N SER A 146 -11.73 -3.23 -1.36
CA SER A 146 -11.04 -4.22 -0.50
C SER A 146 -10.30 -3.55 0.66
N ILE A 147 -10.57 -3.99 1.87
CA ILE A 147 -9.78 -3.62 3.07
C ILE A 147 -8.33 -4.13 2.94
N ASN A 148 -8.13 -5.30 2.35
CA ASN A 148 -6.81 -5.87 2.15
C ASN A 148 -5.96 -5.02 1.18
N ASN A 149 -6.61 -4.39 0.19
CA ASN A 149 -5.96 -3.40 -0.66
C ASN A 149 -5.49 -2.18 0.15
N ILE A 150 -6.32 -1.66 1.05
CA ILE A 150 -5.98 -0.51 1.89
C ILE A 150 -4.83 -0.83 2.84
N ILE A 151 -4.78 -2.07 3.34
CA ILE A 151 -3.67 -2.55 4.19
C ILE A 151 -2.35 -2.72 3.40
N GLY A 152 -2.42 -2.81 2.06
CA GLY A 152 -1.26 -2.88 1.18
C GLY A 152 -1.03 -4.25 0.51
N LEU A 153 -1.97 -5.20 0.66
CA LEU A 153 -1.88 -6.50 -0.01
C LEU A 153 -3.27 -7.01 -0.42
N PRO A 154 -3.72 -6.79 -1.66
CA PRO A 154 -5.04 -7.21 -2.16
C PRO A 154 -5.09 -8.74 -2.34
N THR A 155 -5.28 -9.47 -1.25
CA THR A 155 -5.13 -10.92 -1.16
C THR A 155 -6.09 -11.69 -2.05
N GLU A 156 -7.27 -11.16 -2.34
CA GLU A 156 -8.27 -11.78 -3.21
C GLU A 156 -7.75 -11.88 -4.65
N LYS A 157 -7.24 -10.77 -5.19
CA LYS A 157 -6.62 -10.74 -6.52
C LYS A 157 -5.27 -11.44 -6.55
N LEU A 158 -4.49 -11.34 -5.48
CA LEU A 158 -3.21 -12.02 -5.38
C LEU A 158 -3.37 -13.54 -5.49
N LYS A 159 -4.39 -14.14 -4.87
CA LYS A 159 -4.67 -15.57 -5.02
C LYS A 159 -4.86 -15.97 -6.47
N LEU A 160 -5.67 -15.22 -7.21
CA LEU A 160 -5.93 -15.48 -8.62
C LEU A 160 -4.66 -15.32 -9.47
N ALA A 161 -3.87 -14.29 -9.20
CA ALA A 161 -2.62 -14.05 -9.91
C ALA A 161 -1.58 -15.17 -9.66
N LEU A 162 -1.44 -15.63 -8.42
CA LEU A 162 -0.56 -16.75 -8.07
C LEU A 162 -0.93 -18.03 -8.82
N LEU A 163 -2.22 -18.38 -8.84
CA LEU A 163 -2.70 -19.55 -9.59
C LEU A 163 -2.44 -19.40 -11.10
N ALA A 164 -2.68 -18.21 -11.67
CA ALA A 164 -2.40 -17.92 -13.08
C ALA A 164 -0.90 -18.02 -13.41
N CYS A 165 -0.01 -17.71 -12.46
CA CYS A 165 1.43 -17.90 -12.58
C CYS A 165 1.89 -19.36 -12.38
N GLY A 166 0.96 -20.29 -12.15
CA GLY A 166 1.27 -21.71 -11.88
C GLY A 166 1.86 -21.96 -10.50
N TYR A 167 1.65 -21.05 -9.56
CA TYR A 167 2.03 -21.23 -8.15
C TYR A 167 0.86 -21.84 -7.38
N ASN A 168 1.00 -23.13 -7.04
CA ASN A 168 0.03 -23.84 -6.20
C ASN A 168 0.51 -23.83 -4.75
N TYR A 169 -0.33 -23.36 -3.83
CA TYR A 169 -0.05 -23.22 -2.39
C TYR A 169 -1.07 -23.97 -1.55
#